data_4d31e390482ee6617f191ac9219abb33
#
_entry.id   4d31e390482ee6617f191ac9219abb33
#
_cell.length_a   1.000
_cell.length_b   1.000
_cell.length_c   1.000
_cell.angle_alpha   90.00
_cell.angle_beta   90.00
_cell.angle_gamma   90.00
#
_symmetry.space_group_name_H-M   'P 1'
#
loop_
_entity.id
_entity.type
_entity.pdbx_description
1 polymer ?
#
loop_
_entity_poly.entity_id
_entity_poly.type
_entity_poly.pdbx_seq_one_letter_code
_entity_poly.pdbx_strand_id
1 'polypeptide(L)'
;MSEVLLHAEQIDKNFGATHAIDHVTLDFYKGEVHALIGENGSGKSTFTSCLTGIYHKDTGTFTLLGKEVNAKNQVDGNYQGVAIIVQEIGTLSGLTVAENIFLGKEDEFTRMHVKNTKAMNKKAQELLDSYGFGYIKATDIIDKYNFEDRKLIEIVKATHFKPQILVVDETTTALGEKGRKELFKVMRQTKEDGRCVIFISHDLDEVLEQSDNISVLRDGVLIDTVKSSDVNTDDLKKLMVGREMSNNYYRSDYDEEVSGEVVLRGEHLTVPGEIEDFSIELHKGEIIGIGGLSECGMHEVGKALFGASYDRQGSVTLADGTAVNDIKTAIDHSIAYASKDRDNESLVINDTIQDNICLPSLEDIKRKKILHAKDEKAFAEKYAKQMSTKMEGVHQFMSALSGGNKQKVVLARWIGKNSDIIILDSPTRGIDVKVKADIYQMMDHMRKNGKSIIMISEEISELLGMADRIIVMKDGRQSGEFKRSADLKDTDLIAKMV
;
A
#
# COMPACT_ATOMS: atom_id res chain seq x y z
N MET A 1 -18.02 32.60 8.54
CA MET A 1 -16.69 31.98 8.54
C MET A 1 -16.74 30.82 9.52
N SER A 2 -16.33 29.64 9.13
CA SER A 2 -16.26 28.49 10.03
C SER A 2 -15.23 28.77 11.14
N GLU A 3 -15.54 28.38 12.37
CA GLU A 3 -14.64 28.60 13.53
C GLU A 3 -13.47 27.62 13.46
N VAL A 4 -12.22 28.12 13.53
CA VAL A 4 -11.01 27.28 13.58
C VAL A 4 -11.04 26.48 14.88
N LEU A 5 -10.96 25.15 14.75
CA LEU A 5 -10.91 24.22 15.87
C LEU A 5 -9.48 23.90 16.25
N LEU A 6 -8.62 23.59 15.26
CA LEU A 6 -7.21 23.31 15.41
C LEU A 6 -6.40 24.17 14.44
N HIS A 7 -5.41 24.89 14.95
CA HIS A 7 -4.42 25.62 14.17
C HIS A 7 -3.05 24.95 14.35
N ALA A 8 -2.46 24.55 13.24
CA ALA A 8 -1.08 24.09 13.16
C ALA A 8 -0.23 25.22 12.58
N GLU A 9 0.78 25.68 13.30
CA GLU A 9 1.63 26.80 12.91
C GLU A 9 3.09 26.33 12.77
N GLN A 10 3.64 26.44 11.55
CA GLN A 10 5.05 26.19 11.23
C GLN A 10 5.57 24.85 11.77
N ILE A 11 4.79 23.79 11.59
CA ILE A 11 5.16 22.45 12.05
C ILE A 11 6.33 21.93 11.22
N ASP A 12 7.38 21.51 11.93
CA ASP A 12 8.59 20.94 11.33
C ASP A 12 8.97 19.60 11.98
N LYS A 13 9.45 18.66 11.14
CA LYS A 13 9.91 17.35 11.60
C LYS A 13 10.96 16.74 10.67
N ASN A 14 12.11 16.40 11.26
CA ASN A 14 13.21 15.74 10.60
C ASN A 14 13.44 14.33 11.16
N PHE A 15 13.80 13.39 10.31
CA PHE A 15 14.30 12.06 10.66
C PHE A 15 15.68 11.88 10.02
N GLY A 16 16.74 12.15 10.79
CA GLY A 16 18.10 12.14 10.27
C GLY A 16 18.26 13.12 9.10
N ALA A 17 18.60 12.61 7.92
CA ALA A 17 18.74 13.43 6.70
C ALA A 17 17.41 13.69 5.96
N THR A 18 16.30 13.10 6.40
CA THR A 18 15.01 13.26 5.75
C THR A 18 14.19 14.36 6.43
N HIS A 19 13.88 15.43 5.71
CA HIS A 19 12.95 16.47 6.15
C HIS A 19 11.53 16.00 5.82
N ALA A 20 10.84 15.47 6.83
CA ALA A 20 9.54 14.80 6.63
C ALA A 20 8.37 15.79 6.64
N ILE A 21 8.48 16.91 7.37
CA ILE A 21 7.54 18.02 7.37
C ILE A 21 8.36 19.30 7.41
N ASP A 22 8.08 20.22 6.50
CA ASP A 22 8.78 21.48 6.31
C ASP A 22 7.81 22.65 6.51
N HIS A 23 7.81 23.24 7.72
CA HIS A 23 7.10 24.46 8.11
C HIS A 23 5.61 24.48 7.70
N VAL A 24 4.90 23.37 7.88
CA VAL A 24 3.47 23.25 7.52
C VAL A 24 2.62 24.11 8.45
N THR A 25 1.82 25.01 7.86
CA THR A 25 0.80 25.80 8.54
C THR A 25 -0.56 25.46 7.96
N LEU A 26 -1.52 25.01 8.81
CA LEU A 26 -2.82 24.50 8.36
C LEU A 26 -3.89 24.68 9.43
N ASP A 27 -5.10 25.08 8.99
CA ASP A 27 -6.29 25.23 9.83
C ASP A 27 -7.29 24.09 9.59
N PHE A 28 -7.87 23.59 10.68
CA PHE A 28 -8.98 22.66 10.67
C PHE A 28 -10.18 23.28 11.40
N TYR A 29 -11.37 23.13 10.82
CA TYR A 29 -12.55 23.85 11.29
C TYR A 29 -13.52 22.93 12.04
N LYS A 30 -14.39 23.55 12.84
CA LYS A 30 -15.48 22.84 13.52
C LYS A 30 -16.48 22.27 12.52
N GLY A 31 -16.89 21.02 12.76
CA GLY A 31 -17.93 20.35 11.97
C GLY A 31 -17.51 20.08 10.53
N GLU A 32 -16.23 19.71 10.32
CA GLU A 32 -15.75 19.30 9.01
C GLU A 32 -15.09 17.92 9.01
N VAL A 33 -15.09 17.29 7.86
CA VAL A 33 -14.15 16.23 7.50
C VAL A 33 -13.11 16.86 6.58
N HIS A 34 -11.88 16.96 7.05
CA HIS A 34 -10.76 17.54 6.34
C HIS A 34 -9.83 16.42 5.84
N ALA A 35 -9.78 16.22 4.54
CA ALA A 35 -8.84 15.23 3.99
C ALA A 35 -7.43 15.80 3.91
N LEU A 36 -6.45 14.96 4.25
CA LEU A 36 -5.03 15.24 4.06
C LEU A 36 -4.47 14.23 3.09
N ILE A 37 -4.18 14.68 1.86
CA ILE A 37 -3.70 13.84 0.76
C ILE A 37 -2.28 14.18 0.32
N GLY A 38 -1.69 13.30 -0.46
CA GLY A 38 -0.34 13.46 -1.02
C GLY A 38 0.29 12.09 -1.29
N GLU A 39 1.40 12.07 -1.97
CA GLU A 39 2.15 10.84 -2.24
C GLU A 39 2.66 10.17 -0.95
N ASN A 40 3.03 8.89 -1.03
CA ASN A 40 3.68 8.21 0.09
C ASN A 40 5.01 8.91 0.41
N GLY A 41 5.23 9.19 1.70
CA GLY A 41 6.39 9.97 2.14
C GLY A 41 6.22 11.49 2.02
N SER A 42 5.03 12.00 1.66
CA SER A 42 4.76 13.45 1.62
C SER A 42 4.59 14.11 2.99
N GLY A 43 4.63 13.34 4.09
CA GLY A 43 4.54 13.86 5.45
C GLY A 43 3.18 13.73 6.14
N LYS A 44 2.12 13.20 5.48
CA LYS A 44 0.75 13.09 6.05
C LYS A 44 0.71 12.40 7.41
N SER A 45 1.12 11.13 7.46
CA SER A 45 1.12 10.34 8.70
C SER A 45 2.14 10.86 9.72
N THR A 46 3.22 11.53 9.27
CA THR A 46 4.16 12.21 10.16
C THR A 46 3.51 13.41 10.82
N PHE A 47 2.76 14.23 10.07
CA PHE A 47 2.02 15.39 10.59
C PHE A 47 1.00 14.97 11.67
N THR A 48 0.18 13.97 11.36
CA THR A 48 -0.83 13.44 12.30
C THR A 48 -0.19 12.73 13.49
N SER A 49 0.95 12.05 13.30
CA SER A 49 1.71 11.44 14.39
C SER A 49 2.33 12.49 15.34
N CYS A 50 2.76 13.64 14.80
CA CYS A 50 3.22 14.77 15.63
C CYS A 50 2.05 15.38 16.42
N LEU A 51 0.87 15.54 15.82
CA LEU A 51 -0.32 16.04 16.47
C LEU A 51 -0.79 15.13 17.63
N THR A 52 -0.72 13.82 17.42
CA THR A 52 -1.21 12.80 18.38
C THR A 52 -0.18 12.35 19.41
N GLY A 53 1.07 12.84 19.32
CA GLY A 53 2.14 12.52 20.26
C GLY A 53 2.83 11.16 20.00
N ILE A 54 2.60 10.52 18.86
CA ILE A 54 3.37 9.34 18.44
C ILE A 54 4.82 9.77 18.13
N TYR A 55 4.98 10.91 17.43
CA TYR A 55 6.26 11.56 17.23
C TYR A 55 6.28 12.95 17.88
N HIS A 56 7.46 13.40 18.32
CA HIS A 56 7.64 14.79 18.76
C HIS A 56 8.00 15.64 17.54
N LYS A 57 7.28 16.76 17.37
CA LYS A 57 7.66 17.79 16.41
C LYS A 57 9.00 18.42 16.80
N ASP A 58 9.76 18.90 15.84
CA ASP A 58 11.03 19.58 16.10
C ASP A 58 10.78 21.08 16.41
N THR A 59 9.92 21.74 15.62
CA THR A 59 9.46 23.10 15.85
C THR A 59 7.98 23.28 15.54
N GLY A 60 7.45 24.50 15.73
CA GLY A 60 6.05 24.85 15.49
C GLY A 60 5.12 24.55 16.65
N THR A 61 3.84 24.91 16.51
CA THR A 61 2.83 24.74 17.57
C THR A 61 1.51 24.21 17.00
N PHE A 62 0.86 23.32 17.77
CA PHE A 62 -0.54 22.95 17.56
C PHE A 62 -1.40 23.65 18.61
N THR A 63 -2.46 24.36 18.19
CA THR A 63 -3.39 25.05 19.08
C THR A 63 -4.81 24.53 18.85
N LEU A 64 -5.36 23.81 19.81
CA LEU A 64 -6.72 23.26 19.81
C LEU A 64 -7.63 24.08 20.74
N LEU A 65 -8.69 24.67 20.22
CA LEU A 65 -9.61 25.52 21.01
C LEU A 65 -8.87 26.60 21.82
N GLY A 66 -7.82 27.21 21.25
CA GLY A 66 -7.01 28.23 21.88
C GLY A 66 -6.02 27.75 22.94
N LYS A 67 -5.84 26.43 23.09
CA LYS A 67 -4.84 25.83 23.99
C LYS A 67 -3.79 25.06 23.20
N GLU A 68 -2.53 25.20 23.60
CA GLU A 68 -1.46 24.43 22.98
C GLU A 68 -1.63 22.93 23.24
N VAL A 69 -1.50 22.13 22.19
CA VAL A 69 -1.43 20.66 22.22
C VAL A 69 0.03 20.26 22.06
N ASN A 70 0.56 19.60 23.08
CA ASN A 70 1.93 19.07 23.09
C ASN A 70 1.94 17.68 23.72
N ALA A 71 1.33 16.74 23.00
CA ALA A 71 1.15 15.37 23.46
C ALA A 71 2.50 14.64 23.55
N LYS A 72 2.76 14.01 24.71
CA LYS A 72 3.98 13.23 24.96
C LYS A 72 3.90 11.80 24.43
N ASN A 73 2.70 11.31 24.25
CA ASN A 73 2.36 10.00 23.69
C ASN A 73 0.88 9.99 23.29
N GLN A 74 0.44 8.93 22.64
CA GLN A 74 -0.94 8.79 22.15
C GLN A 74 -2.00 8.89 23.28
N VAL A 75 -1.71 8.36 24.48
CA VAL A 75 -2.63 8.45 25.62
C VAL A 75 -2.81 9.89 26.07
N ASP A 76 -1.71 10.64 26.16
CA ASP A 76 -1.73 12.07 26.48
C ASP A 76 -2.46 12.88 25.40
N GLY A 77 -2.27 12.55 24.11
CA GLY A 77 -3.04 13.12 23.00
C GLY A 77 -4.55 12.94 23.15
N ASN A 78 -4.99 11.75 23.55
CA ASN A 78 -6.40 11.48 23.83
C ASN A 78 -6.96 12.36 24.94
N TYR A 79 -6.18 12.60 26.02
CA TYR A 79 -6.57 13.52 27.11
C TYR A 79 -6.59 14.99 26.65
N GLN A 80 -5.75 15.36 25.69
CA GLN A 80 -5.73 16.71 25.11
C GLN A 80 -6.78 16.89 24.00
N GLY A 81 -7.58 15.86 23.71
CA GLY A 81 -8.72 15.90 22.78
C GLY A 81 -8.39 15.48 21.34
N VAL A 82 -7.28 14.79 21.12
CA VAL A 82 -6.88 14.29 19.79
C VAL A 82 -6.75 12.77 19.84
N ALA A 83 -7.52 12.05 19.03
CA ALA A 83 -7.43 10.59 18.91
C ALA A 83 -7.08 10.18 17.47
N ILE A 84 -6.43 9.04 17.31
CA ILE A 84 -6.05 8.48 16.01
C ILE A 84 -6.42 7.01 15.90
N ILE A 85 -6.92 6.64 14.71
CA ILE A 85 -7.01 5.28 14.22
C ILE A 85 -5.84 5.12 13.24
N VAL A 86 -4.83 4.33 13.64
CA VAL A 86 -3.58 4.20 12.88
C VAL A 86 -3.73 3.24 11.69
N GLN A 87 -2.85 3.35 10.71
CA GLN A 87 -2.81 2.47 9.53
C GLN A 87 -2.58 1.00 9.90
N GLU A 88 -1.63 0.73 10.80
CA GLU A 88 -1.32 -0.60 11.30
C GLU A 88 -2.25 -1.00 12.46
N ILE A 89 -2.03 -2.19 13.06
CA ILE A 89 -2.82 -2.64 14.20
C ILE A 89 -2.48 -1.82 15.44
N GLY A 90 -3.43 -1.00 15.91
CA GLY A 90 -3.32 -0.21 17.14
C GLY A 90 -3.79 -0.93 18.41
N THR A 91 -4.07 -2.24 18.33
CA THR A 91 -4.48 -3.07 19.48
C THR A 91 -3.30 -3.87 20.04
N LEU A 92 -3.28 -4.07 21.36
CA LEU A 92 -2.24 -4.82 22.07
C LEU A 92 -2.61 -6.30 22.19
N SER A 93 -1.75 -7.16 21.66
CA SER A 93 -1.84 -8.62 21.80
C SER A 93 -1.78 -9.07 23.26
N GLY A 94 -2.44 -10.16 23.59
CA GLY A 94 -2.49 -10.71 24.96
C GLY A 94 -3.46 -10.03 25.92
N LEU A 95 -4.07 -8.91 25.53
CA LEU A 95 -5.10 -8.23 26.33
C LEU A 95 -6.50 -8.60 25.83
N THR A 96 -7.50 -8.47 26.71
CA THR A 96 -8.90 -8.61 26.30
C THR A 96 -9.35 -7.44 25.41
N VAL A 97 -10.46 -7.63 24.69
CA VAL A 97 -11.09 -6.56 23.90
C VAL A 97 -11.44 -5.37 24.79
N ALA A 98 -11.99 -5.59 25.98
CA ALA A 98 -12.33 -4.52 26.93
C ALA A 98 -11.08 -3.76 27.41
N GLU A 99 -9.99 -4.45 27.68
CA GLU A 99 -8.72 -3.81 28.06
C GLU A 99 -8.14 -2.99 26.92
N ASN A 100 -8.25 -3.44 25.69
CA ASN A 100 -7.85 -2.66 24.52
C ASN A 100 -8.70 -1.40 24.34
N ILE A 101 -10.04 -1.48 24.50
CA ILE A 101 -10.94 -0.32 24.38
C ILE A 101 -10.64 0.74 25.42
N PHE A 102 -10.40 0.35 26.67
CA PHE A 102 -10.17 1.28 27.78
C PHE A 102 -8.70 1.50 28.13
N LEU A 103 -7.79 1.12 27.24
CA LEU A 103 -6.36 1.32 27.44
C LEU A 103 -6.05 2.81 27.69
N GLY A 104 -5.41 3.10 28.82
CA GLY A 104 -5.10 4.46 29.27
C GLY A 104 -6.27 5.17 29.98
N LYS A 105 -7.40 4.49 30.24
CA LYS A 105 -8.54 4.98 31.03
C LYS A 105 -9.03 3.97 32.06
N GLU A 106 -8.16 3.11 32.51
CA GLU A 106 -8.47 2.09 33.51
C GLU A 106 -8.94 2.70 34.83
N ASP A 107 -8.59 3.96 35.10
CA ASP A 107 -9.01 4.71 36.29
C ASP A 107 -10.53 4.89 36.36
N GLU A 108 -11.24 4.92 35.22
CA GLU A 108 -12.72 4.95 35.20
C GLU A 108 -13.35 3.73 35.89
N PHE A 109 -12.62 2.62 35.94
CA PHE A 109 -13.05 1.35 36.53
C PHE A 109 -12.27 0.99 37.79
N THR A 110 -11.39 1.86 38.26
CA THR A 110 -10.54 1.62 39.43
C THR A 110 -11.03 2.42 40.61
N ARG A 111 -11.33 1.73 41.73
CA ARG A 111 -11.68 2.38 42.99
C ARG A 111 -10.85 1.79 44.13
N MET A 112 -10.23 2.63 44.94
CA MET A 112 -9.34 2.21 46.03
C MET A 112 -8.26 1.20 45.56
N HIS A 113 -7.64 1.45 44.37
CA HIS A 113 -6.66 0.56 43.72
C HIS A 113 -7.19 -0.82 43.30
N VAL A 114 -8.51 -1.03 43.31
CA VAL A 114 -9.13 -2.27 42.84
C VAL A 114 -9.86 -2.02 41.53
N LYS A 115 -9.44 -2.72 40.46
CA LYS A 115 -10.04 -2.65 39.11
C LYS A 115 -11.34 -3.47 39.08
N ASN A 116 -12.44 -2.82 38.72
CA ASN A 116 -13.72 -3.50 38.49
C ASN A 116 -13.83 -4.01 37.04
N THR A 117 -13.19 -5.14 36.78
CA THR A 117 -13.17 -5.78 35.43
C THR A 117 -14.58 -6.10 34.94
N LYS A 118 -15.52 -6.48 35.83
CA LYS A 118 -16.91 -6.78 35.46
C LYS A 118 -17.63 -5.55 34.91
N ALA A 119 -17.46 -4.39 35.53
CA ALA A 119 -18.04 -3.12 35.06
C ALA A 119 -17.38 -2.69 33.73
N MET A 120 -16.07 -2.84 33.60
CA MET A 120 -15.33 -2.55 32.38
C MET A 120 -15.79 -3.40 31.21
N ASN A 121 -15.89 -4.73 31.39
CA ASN A 121 -16.38 -5.66 30.35
C ASN A 121 -17.81 -5.37 29.93
N LYS A 122 -18.70 -5.05 30.90
CA LYS A 122 -20.09 -4.67 30.61
C LYS A 122 -20.13 -3.39 29.73
N LYS A 123 -19.37 -2.37 30.13
CA LYS A 123 -19.34 -1.10 29.37
C LYS A 123 -18.73 -1.28 27.98
N ALA A 124 -17.67 -2.09 27.84
CA ALA A 124 -17.10 -2.42 26.53
C ALA A 124 -18.11 -3.13 25.62
N GLN A 125 -18.86 -4.09 26.17
CA GLN A 125 -19.88 -4.82 25.39
C GLN A 125 -21.01 -3.86 24.95
N GLU A 126 -21.48 -2.97 25.83
CA GLU A 126 -22.49 -1.97 25.49
C GLU A 126 -22.02 -1.04 24.35
N LEU A 127 -20.74 -0.68 24.34
CA LEU A 127 -20.15 0.11 23.26
C LEU A 127 -20.12 -0.69 21.94
N LEU A 128 -19.59 -1.91 21.96
CA LEU A 128 -19.56 -2.79 20.78
C LEU A 128 -20.96 -3.02 20.21
N ASP A 129 -21.96 -3.26 21.07
CA ASP A 129 -23.34 -3.44 20.66
C ASP A 129 -23.92 -2.17 20.00
N SER A 130 -23.58 -0.99 20.51
CA SER A 130 -24.05 0.29 19.98
C SER A 130 -23.52 0.60 18.58
N TYR A 131 -22.33 0.08 18.24
CA TYR A 131 -21.73 0.17 16.91
C TYR A 131 -22.13 -1.00 15.98
N GLY A 132 -22.99 -1.94 16.45
CA GLY A 132 -23.41 -3.10 15.66
C GLY A 132 -22.36 -4.22 15.62
N PHE A 133 -21.36 -4.19 16.52
CA PHE A 133 -20.28 -5.17 16.62
C PHE A 133 -20.50 -6.17 17.77
N GLY A 134 -21.73 -6.44 18.16
CA GLY A 134 -22.09 -7.31 19.29
C GLY A 134 -21.65 -8.78 19.16
N TYR A 135 -21.19 -9.21 17.97
CA TYR A 135 -20.55 -10.50 17.78
C TYR A 135 -19.14 -10.56 18.39
N ILE A 136 -18.48 -9.40 18.55
CA ILE A 136 -17.20 -9.27 19.26
C ILE A 136 -17.49 -9.28 20.77
N LYS A 137 -16.84 -10.18 21.52
CA LYS A 137 -17.04 -10.30 22.97
C LYS A 137 -15.98 -9.52 23.73
N ALA A 138 -16.43 -8.62 24.60
CA ALA A 138 -15.56 -7.77 25.40
C ALA A 138 -14.56 -8.55 26.29
N THR A 139 -14.91 -9.79 26.67
CA THR A 139 -14.10 -10.67 27.53
C THR A 139 -13.08 -11.51 26.77
N ASP A 140 -13.18 -11.59 25.44
CA ASP A 140 -12.27 -12.40 24.64
C ASP A 140 -10.90 -11.72 24.55
N ILE A 141 -9.85 -12.54 24.43
CA ILE A 141 -8.50 -12.07 24.09
C ILE A 141 -8.52 -11.56 22.65
N ILE A 142 -7.89 -10.41 22.42
CA ILE A 142 -7.88 -9.72 21.12
C ILE A 142 -7.36 -10.59 19.98
N ASP A 143 -6.44 -11.49 20.28
CA ASP A 143 -5.78 -12.39 19.31
C ASP A 143 -6.70 -13.41 18.65
N LYS A 144 -7.90 -13.58 19.18
CA LYS A 144 -8.96 -14.38 18.57
C LYS A 144 -9.54 -13.75 17.30
N TYR A 145 -9.41 -12.45 17.15
CA TYR A 145 -10.03 -11.67 16.11
C TYR A 145 -9.07 -11.39 14.96
N ASN A 146 -9.60 -11.38 13.71
CA ASN A 146 -8.85 -11.07 12.52
C ASN A 146 -8.48 -9.57 12.45
N PHE A 147 -7.78 -9.17 11.40
CA PHE A 147 -7.31 -7.80 11.22
C PHE A 147 -8.47 -6.79 11.16
N GLU A 148 -9.53 -7.11 10.41
CA GLU A 148 -10.71 -6.24 10.26
C GLU A 148 -11.42 -6.02 11.59
N ASP A 149 -11.72 -7.09 12.33
CA ASP A 149 -12.36 -6.99 13.64
C ASP A 149 -11.55 -6.14 14.64
N ARG A 150 -10.22 -6.29 14.61
CA ARG A 150 -9.32 -5.45 15.44
C ARG A 150 -9.41 -3.99 15.07
N LYS A 151 -9.56 -3.65 13.78
CA LYS A 151 -9.80 -2.28 13.33
C LYS A 151 -11.14 -1.74 13.80
N LEU A 152 -12.20 -2.54 13.78
CA LEU A 152 -13.50 -2.14 14.34
C LEU A 152 -13.41 -1.86 15.85
N ILE A 153 -12.66 -2.66 16.60
CA ILE A 153 -12.40 -2.42 18.03
C ILE A 153 -11.62 -1.10 18.23
N GLU A 154 -10.65 -0.81 17.36
CA GLU A 154 -9.88 0.43 17.41
C GLU A 154 -10.74 1.67 17.11
N ILE A 155 -11.70 1.57 16.19
CA ILE A 155 -12.69 2.62 15.93
C ILE A 155 -13.52 2.87 17.20
N VAL A 156 -14.02 1.84 17.86
CA VAL A 156 -14.77 1.96 19.12
C VAL A 156 -13.91 2.62 20.20
N LYS A 157 -12.64 2.20 20.35
CA LYS A 157 -11.66 2.81 21.26
C LYS A 157 -11.52 4.31 20.99
N ALA A 158 -11.18 4.70 19.78
CA ALA A 158 -10.90 6.09 19.43
C ALA A 158 -12.12 7.00 19.62
N THR A 159 -13.32 6.51 19.30
CA THR A 159 -14.56 7.29 19.37
C THR A 159 -15.15 7.39 20.77
N HIS A 160 -14.91 6.40 21.64
CA HIS A 160 -15.37 6.41 23.02
C HIS A 160 -14.90 7.67 23.80
N PHE A 161 -13.71 8.16 23.51
CA PHE A 161 -13.13 9.35 24.14
C PHE A 161 -13.80 10.66 23.68
N LYS A 162 -14.65 10.65 22.67
CA LYS A 162 -15.25 11.84 22.05
C LYS A 162 -14.21 12.94 21.79
N PRO A 163 -13.12 12.63 21.07
CA PRO A 163 -12.06 13.60 20.81
C PRO A 163 -12.59 14.79 20.03
N GLN A 164 -11.97 15.96 20.17
CA GLN A 164 -12.27 17.14 19.34
C GLN A 164 -11.74 16.94 17.92
N ILE A 165 -10.59 16.26 17.78
CA ILE A 165 -9.99 15.85 16.50
C ILE A 165 -9.90 14.33 16.46
N LEU A 166 -10.57 13.72 15.48
CA LEU A 166 -10.43 12.30 15.16
C LEU A 166 -9.58 12.15 13.91
N VAL A 167 -8.39 11.57 14.03
CA VAL A 167 -7.55 11.22 12.88
C VAL A 167 -7.88 9.81 12.42
N VAL A 168 -8.12 9.65 11.12
CA VAL A 168 -8.36 8.36 10.44
C VAL A 168 -7.25 8.20 9.38
N ASP A 169 -6.23 7.39 9.69
CA ASP A 169 -5.04 7.23 8.84
C ASP A 169 -5.11 5.91 8.07
N GLU A 170 -5.35 5.99 6.75
CA GLU A 170 -5.42 4.89 5.77
C GLU A 170 -6.18 3.63 6.24
N THR A 171 -7.20 3.82 7.06
CA THR A 171 -7.93 2.73 7.72
C THR A 171 -8.86 1.98 6.76
N THR A 172 -9.34 2.62 5.70
CA THR A 172 -10.34 2.05 4.75
C THR A 172 -9.83 0.82 4.02
N THR A 173 -8.52 0.74 3.75
CA THR A 173 -7.88 -0.43 3.10
C THR A 173 -7.94 -1.72 3.91
N ALA A 174 -8.07 -1.58 5.22
CA ALA A 174 -8.12 -2.68 6.17
C ALA A 174 -9.55 -3.21 6.42
N LEU A 175 -10.55 -2.55 5.85
CA LEU A 175 -11.96 -2.79 6.12
C LEU A 175 -12.70 -3.28 4.87
N GLY A 176 -13.51 -4.33 5.02
CA GLY A 176 -14.49 -4.72 4.03
C GLY A 176 -15.61 -3.67 3.90
N GLU A 177 -16.52 -3.88 2.95
CA GLU A 177 -17.59 -2.90 2.64
C GLU A 177 -18.43 -2.49 3.86
N LYS A 178 -18.76 -3.47 4.72
CA LYS A 178 -19.52 -3.21 5.95
C LYS A 178 -18.74 -2.35 6.94
N GLY A 179 -17.47 -2.67 7.16
CA GLY A 179 -16.59 -1.93 8.07
C GLY A 179 -16.37 -0.49 7.60
N ARG A 180 -16.17 -0.28 6.28
CA ARG A 180 -16.06 1.07 5.68
C ARG A 180 -17.34 1.90 5.89
N LYS A 181 -18.51 1.33 5.69
CA LYS A 181 -19.79 2.01 5.94
C LYS A 181 -19.92 2.49 7.39
N GLU A 182 -19.53 1.66 8.35
CA GLU A 182 -19.58 2.05 9.76
C GLU A 182 -18.51 3.11 10.09
N LEU A 183 -17.31 3.03 9.54
CA LEU A 183 -16.28 4.07 9.69
C LEU A 183 -16.80 5.43 9.18
N PHE A 184 -17.34 5.48 7.96
CA PHE A 184 -17.88 6.71 7.38
C PHE A 184 -19.08 7.27 8.17
N LYS A 185 -19.89 6.41 8.77
CA LYS A 185 -20.96 6.82 9.68
C LYS A 185 -20.39 7.48 10.94
N VAL A 186 -19.33 6.92 11.51
CA VAL A 186 -18.61 7.50 12.65
C VAL A 186 -18.01 8.86 12.29
N MET A 187 -17.38 8.99 11.12
CA MET A 187 -16.84 10.27 10.65
C MET A 187 -17.95 11.33 10.51
N ARG A 188 -19.07 11.00 9.89
CA ARG A 188 -20.24 11.90 9.77
C ARG A 188 -20.79 12.31 11.12
N GLN A 189 -20.97 11.36 12.05
CA GLN A 189 -21.46 11.68 13.39
C GLN A 189 -20.49 12.60 14.14
N THR A 190 -19.17 12.39 13.99
CA THR A 190 -18.15 13.26 14.58
C THR A 190 -18.25 14.68 14.05
N LYS A 191 -18.46 14.85 12.74
CA LYS A 191 -18.70 16.14 12.09
C LYS A 191 -19.99 16.80 12.59
N GLU A 192 -21.11 16.05 12.64
CA GLU A 192 -22.41 16.55 13.10
C GLU A 192 -22.37 17.01 14.56
N ASP A 193 -21.56 16.38 15.39
CA ASP A 193 -21.30 16.79 16.78
C ASP A 193 -20.46 18.09 16.90
N GLY A 194 -20.11 18.74 15.78
CA GLY A 194 -19.31 19.96 15.72
C GLY A 194 -17.80 19.72 16.00
N ARG A 195 -17.34 18.48 15.89
CA ARG A 195 -15.94 18.07 15.99
C ARG A 195 -15.32 17.98 14.60
N CYS A 196 -14.01 17.79 14.50
CA CYS A 196 -13.33 17.63 13.20
C CYS A 196 -12.77 16.23 13.02
N VAL A 197 -12.81 15.74 11.77
CA VAL A 197 -12.13 14.52 11.35
C VAL A 197 -11.01 14.91 10.41
N ILE A 198 -9.79 14.43 10.68
CA ILE A 198 -8.66 14.47 9.72
C ILE A 198 -8.61 13.10 9.05
N PHE A 199 -8.95 13.07 7.76
CA PHE A 199 -9.07 11.83 6.98
C PHE A 199 -7.91 11.69 6.01
N ILE A 200 -7.13 10.62 6.14
CA ILE A 200 -6.05 10.26 5.22
C ILE A 200 -6.48 9.02 4.45
N SER A 201 -6.56 9.13 3.15
CA SER A 201 -6.80 8.01 2.23
C SER A 201 -6.00 8.23 0.94
N HIS A 202 -5.64 7.16 0.28
CA HIS A 202 -5.09 7.19 -1.08
C HIS A 202 -6.18 6.94 -2.14
N ASP A 203 -7.38 6.57 -1.73
CA ASP A 203 -8.56 6.48 -2.59
C ASP A 203 -9.16 7.87 -2.75
N LEU A 204 -8.92 8.50 -3.92
CA LEU A 204 -9.36 9.86 -4.19
C LEU A 204 -10.86 9.98 -4.35
N ASP A 205 -11.55 8.91 -4.71
CA ASP A 205 -13.02 8.89 -4.80
C ASP A 205 -13.62 8.91 -3.40
N GLU A 206 -13.10 8.11 -2.45
CA GLU A 206 -13.48 8.22 -1.03
C GLU A 206 -13.18 9.62 -0.46
N VAL A 207 -12.04 10.21 -0.81
CA VAL A 207 -11.67 11.56 -0.38
C VAL A 207 -12.68 12.60 -0.85
N LEU A 208 -13.05 12.58 -2.14
CA LEU A 208 -14.02 13.52 -2.71
C LEU A 208 -15.41 13.35 -2.12
N GLU A 209 -15.82 12.09 -1.86
CA GLU A 209 -17.16 11.79 -1.33
C GLU A 209 -17.30 12.12 0.16
N GLN A 210 -16.27 11.88 0.97
CA GLN A 210 -16.37 11.93 2.42
C GLN A 210 -15.86 13.23 3.04
N SER A 211 -15.10 14.09 2.30
CA SER A 211 -14.49 15.30 2.87
C SER A 211 -15.15 16.61 2.40
N ASP A 212 -14.97 17.66 3.19
CA ASP A 212 -15.40 19.04 2.87
C ASP A 212 -14.24 19.84 2.27
N ASN A 213 -13.07 19.77 2.92
CA ASN A 213 -11.85 20.41 2.49
C ASN A 213 -10.74 19.35 2.32
N ILE A 214 -9.86 19.60 1.38
CA ILE A 214 -8.75 18.70 1.03
C ILE A 214 -7.46 19.52 1.02
N SER A 215 -6.53 19.17 1.90
CA SER A 215 -5.16 19.73 1.89
C SER A 215 -4.19 18.75 1.24
N VAL A 216 -3.38 19.26 0.34
CA VAL A 216 -2.39 18.48 -0.40
C VAL A 216 -1.00 18.72 0.16
N LEU A 217 -0.36 17.68 0.68
CA LEU A 217 1.05 17.69 1.07
C LEU A 217 1.93 17.06 -0.01
N ARG A 218 3.07 17.68 -0.27
CA ARG A 218 4.09 17.16 -1.19
C ARG A 218 5.48 17.47 -0.68
N ASP A 219 6.34 16.45 -0.58
CA ASP A 219 7.71 16.56 -0.09
C ASP A 219 7.82 17.31 1.26
N GLY A 220 6.87 17.08 2.17
CA GLY A 220 6.81 17.71 3.49
C GLY A 220 6.17 19.10 3.53
N VAL A 221 5.78 19.69 2.39
CA VAL A 221 5.24 21.05 2.28
C VAL A 221 3.75 21.03 1.96
N LEU A 222 2.97 21.95 2.53
CA LEU A 222 1.59 22.20 2.13
C LEU A 222 1.56 22.91 0.77
N ILE A 223 0.94 22.29 -0.23
CA ILE A 223 0.82 22.82 -1.59
C ILE A 223 -0.39 23.71 -1.73
N ASP A 224 -1.57 23.19 -1.34
CA ASP A 224 -2.83 23.91 -1.43
C ASP A 224 -3.88 23.28 -0.52
N THR A 225 -4.95 24.05 -0.25
CA THR A 225 -6.15 23.57 0.42
C THR A 225 -7.37 23.95 -0.42
N VAL A 226 -8.09 22.95 -0.90
CA VAL A 226 -9.21 23.11 -1.83
C VAL A 226 -10.50 22.51 -1.22
N LYS A 227 -11.67 22.96 -1.68
CA LYS A 227 -12.94 22.30 -1.32
C LYS A 227 -13.15 21.08 -2.21
N SER A 228 -13.66 19.99 -1.62
CA SER A 228 -13.99 18.78 -2.38
C SER A 228 -14.98 19.03 -3.51
N SER A 229 -15.92 19.99 -3.33
CA SER A 229 -16.90 20.38 -4.35
C SER A 229 -16.32 21.06 -5.58
N ASP A 230 -15.11 21.62 -5.50
CA ASP A 230 -14.53 22.50 -6.51
C ASP A 230 -13.50 21.78 -7.38
N VAL A 231 -13.21 20.52 -7.09
CA VAL A 231 -12.14 19.72 -7.73
C VAL A 231 -12.64 18.31 -8.08
N ASN A 232 -11.96 17.68 -9.02
CA ASN A 232 -12.15 16.27 -9.37
C ASN A 232 -10.86 15.46 -9.12
N THR A 233 -10.93 14.14 -9.34
CA THR A 233 -9.80 13.22 -9.12
C THR A 233 -8.54 13.62 -9.90
N ASP A 234 -8.70 14.11 -11.14
CA ASP A 234 -7.56 14.53 -11.98
C ASP A 234 -6.92 15.83 -11.49
N ASP A 235 -7.71 16.76 -10.96
CA ASP A 235 -7.19 17.98 -10.35
C ASP A 235 -6.38 17.67 -9.10
N LEU A 236 -6.88 16.76 -8.25
CA LEU A 236 -6.15 16.29 -7.08
C LEU A 236 -4.83 15.61 -7.45
N LYS A 237 -4.82 14.73 -8.46
CA LYS A 237 -3.59 14.11 -8.97
C LYS A 237 -2.56 15.15 -9.43
N LYS A 238 -2.99 16.21 -10.14
CA LYS A 238 -2.11 17.29 -10.58
C LYS A 238 -1.49 18.03 -9.39
N LEU A 239 -2.27 18.34 -8.35
CA LEU A 239 -1.76 18.99 -7.13
C LEU A 239 -0.76 18.11 -6.39
N MET A 240 -1.03 16.80 -6.28
CA MET A 240 -0.16 15.84 -5.60
C MET A 240 1.19 15.68 -6.31
N VAL A 241 1.20 15.57 -7.64
CA VAL A 241 2.41 15.30 -8.45
C VAL A 241 3.17 16.58 -8.80
N GLY A 242 2.49 17.74 -8.94
CA GLY A 242 3.10 19.05 -9.13
C GLY A 242 3.69 19.32 -10.51
N ARG A 243 3.40 18.48 -11.48
CA ARG A 243 3.67 18.70 -12.92
C ARG A 243 2.39 18.41 -13.67
N GLU A 244 2.19 19.06 -14.83
CA GLU A 244 1.26 18.51 -15.80
C GLU A 244 1.63 17.05 -15.96
N MET A 245 0.76 16.13 -15.53
CA MET A 245 0.87 14.74 -15.93
C MET A 245 0.79 14.82 -17.45
N SER A 246 1.96 14.74 -18.10
CA SER A 246 2.00 14.49 -19.54
C SER A 246 1.04 13.30 -19.75
N ASN A 247 0.34 13.27 -20.89
CA ASN A 247 -0.60 12.20 -21.27
C ASN A 247 0.01 10.78 -21.28
N ASN A 248 1.12 10.53 -20.61
CA ASN A 248 1.97 9.36 -20.61
C ASN A 248 2.09 8.68 -19.23
N TYR A 249 1.05 8.73 -18.37
CA TYR A 249 1.04 7.94 -17.12
C TYR A 249 0.97 6.44 -17.46
N TYR A 250 0.08 6.10 -18.36
CA TYR A 250 -0.02 4.79 -18.99
C TYR A 250 0.43 4.85 -20.45
N ARG A 251 0.55 3.69 -21.08
CA ARG A 251 0.80 3.57 -22.52
C ARG A 251 -0.36 4.18 -23.31
N SER A 252 -0.04 4.89 -24.40
CA SER A 252 -1.02 5.50 -25.32
C SER A 252 -1.12 4.78 -26.67
N ASP A 253 -0.30 3.74 -26.88
CA ASP A 253 -0.30 2.92 -28.09
C ASP A 253 -1.38 1.82 -28.02
N TYR A 254 -2.21 1.73 -29.06
CA TYR A 254 -3.27 0.70 -29.19
C TYR A 254 -3.09 -0.15 -30.45
N ASP A 255 -2.23 0.26 -31.35
CA ASP A 255 -2.11 -0.31 -32.71
C ASP A 255 -0.84 -1.17 -32.91
N GLU A 256 -0.03 -1.37 -31.86
CA GLU A 256 1.15 -2.23 -31.98
C GLU A 256 0.77 -3.70 -32.02
N GLU A 257 1.20 -4.40 -33.08
CA GLU A 257 1.04 -5.85 -33.19
C GLU A 257 2.06 -6.56 -32.29
N VAL A 258 1.57 -7.47 -31.46
CA VAL A 258 2.40 -8.38 -30.66
C VAL A 258 3.09 -9.38 -31.58
N SER A 259 4.36 -9.68 -31.34
CA SER A 259 5.12 -10.69 -32.06
C SER A 259 4.39 -12.06 -32.05
N GLY A 260 4.45 -12.81 -33.15
CA GLY A 260 3.96 -14.18 -33.17
C GLY A 260 4.84 -15.22 -32.48
N GLU A 261 6.04 -14.81 -32.00
CA GLU A 261 7.02 -15.70 -31.34
C GLU A 261 6.61 -15.94 -29.87
N VAL A 262 6.22 -17.17 -29.52
CA VAL A 262 5.91 -17.59 -28.15
C VAL A 262 7.23 -17.80 -27.38
N VAL A 263 7.43 -17.11 -26.26
CA VAL A 263 8.62 -17.21 -25.41
C VAL A 263 8.40 -18.06 -24.16
N LEU A 264 7.17 -18.13 -23.65
CA LEU A 264 6.77 -18.97 -22.53
C LEU A 264 5.38 -19.54 -22.78
N ARG A 265 5.19 -20.80 -22.46
CA ARG A 265 3.90 -21.49 -22.54
C ARG A 265 3.62 -22.20 -21.22
N GLY A 266 2.47 -21.93 -20.62
CA GLY A 266 1.90 -22.66 -19.50
C GLY A 266 0.69 -23.48 -20.01
N GLU A 267 0.67 -24.78 -19.76
CA GLU A 267 -0.40 -25.67 -20.25
C GLU A 267 -1.02 -26.44 -19.09
N HIS A 268 -2.35 -26.37 -18.98
CA HIS A 268 -3.15 -27.11 -18.00
C HIS A 268 -2.64 -26.97 -16.56
N LEU A 269 -2.22 -25.74 -16.18
CA LEU A 269 -1.69 -25.48 -14.86
C LEU A 269 -2.80 -25.62 -13.80
N THR A 270 -2.54 -26.48 -12.83
CA THR A 270 -3.42 -26.69 -11.68
C THR A 270 -2.59 -26.66 -10.42
N VAL A 271 -3.01 -25.85 -9.44
CA VAL A 271 -2.48 -25.82 -8.08
C VAL A 271 -3.65 -26.09 -7.15
N PRO A 272 -3.63 -27.18 -6.35
CA PRO A 272 -4.78 -27.60 -5.57
C PRO A 272 -5.34 -26.50 -4.66
N GLY A 273 -6.62 -26.17 -4.83
CA GLY A 273 -7.33 -25.16 -4.06
C GLY A 273 -7.10 -23.70 -4.51
N GLU A 274 -6.24 -23.46 -5.51
CA GLU A 274 -5.83 -22.13 -5.96
C GLU A 274 -6.10 -21.89 -7.44
N ILE A 275 -5.64 -22.81 -8.31
CA ILE A 275 -5.78 -22.72 -9.78
C ILE A 275 -6.31 -24.04 -10.33
N GLU A 276 -7.21 -23.95 -11.29
CA GLU A 276 -7.77 -25.12 -11.98
C GLU A 276 -7.73 -24.94 -13.50
N ASP A 277 -6.93 -25.77 -14.18
CA ASP A 277 -6.82 -25.88 -15.64
C ASP A 277 -6.53 -24.54 -16.37
N PHE A 278 -5.54 -23.77 -15.88
CA PHE A 278 -5.14 -22.51 -16.47
C PHE A 278 -4.09 -22.71 -17.56
N SER A 279 -4.27 -22.05 -18.72
CA SER A 279 -3.30 -22.09 -19.81
C SER A 279 -2.99 -20.69 -20.32
N ILE A 280 -1.72 -20.43 -20.70
CA ILE A 280 -1.24 -19.13 -21.15
C ILE A 280 -0.11 -19.28 -22.15
N GLU A 281 -0.08 -18.43 -23.16
CA GLU A 281 1.07 -18.22 -24.05
C GLU A 281 1.52 -16.76 -23.96
N LEU A 282 2.79 -16.54 -23.63
CA LEU A 282 3.42 -15.22 -23.61
C LEU A 282 4.25 -15.04 -24.86
N HIS A 283 4.04 -13.95 -25.58
CA HIS A 283 4.77 -13.62 -26.79
C HIS A 283 5.92 -12.64 -26.52
N LYS A 284 6.89 -12.64 -27.41
CA LYS A 284 8.06 -11.74 -27.32
C LYS A 284 7.64 -10.27 -27.40
N GLY A 285 8.09 -9.49 -26.44
CA GLY A 285 7.77 -8.07 -26.35
C GLY A 285 6.31 -7.78 -25.95
N GLU A 286 5.59 -8.75 -25.40
CA GLU A 286 4.22 -8.63 -24.92
C GLU A 286 4.18 -8.27 -23.43
N ILE A 287 3.22 -7.45 -23.03
CA ILE A 287 2.78 -7.32 -21.64
C ILE A 287 1.42 -8.00 -21.50
N ILE A 288 1.36 -9.14 -20.83
CA ILE A 288 0.09 -9.77 -20.43
C ILE A 288 -0.28 -9.26 -19.06
N GLY A 289 -1.49 -8.73 -18.92
CA GLY A 289 -2.11 -8.44 -17.62
C GLY A 289 -2.91 -9.63 -17.12
N ILE A 290 -2.77 -10.00 -15.85
CA ILE A 290 -3.62 -10.98 -15.18
C ILE A 290 -4.30 -10.27 -14.02
N GLY A 291 -5.64 -10.29 -13.98
CA GLY A 291 -6.42 -9.63 -12.95
C GLY A 291 -7.62 -10.44 -12.49
N GLY A 292 -8.15 -10.07 -11.33
CA GLY A 292 -9.31 -10.69 -10.71
C GLY A 292 -9.57 -10.12 -9.33
N LEU A 293 -10.59 -10.62 -8.65
CA LEU A 293 -10.81 -10.28 -7.24
C LEU A 293 -9.78 -10.99 -6.34
N SER A 294 -9.61 -10.49 -5.13
CA SER A 294 -8.77 -11.13 -4.13
C SER A 294 -9.11 -12.63 -4.00
N GLU A 295 -8.09 -13.48 -3.86
CA GLU A 295 -8.22 -14.94 -3.73
C GLU A 295 -8.74 -15.67 -4.99
N CYS A 296 -8.73 -15.04 -6.16
CA CYS A 296 -9.13 -15.68 -7.42
C CYS A 296 -8.07 -16.59 -8.04
N GLY A 297 -6.90 -16.76 -7.43
CA GLY A 297 -5.78 -17.59 -7.92
C GLY A 297 -4.79 -16.87 -8.83
N MET A 298 -4.95 -15.57 -9.13
CA MET A 298 -4.06 -14.85 -10.06
C MET A 298 -2.60 -14.78 -9.58
N HIS A 299 -2.37 -14.67 -8.27
CA HIS A 299 -1.02 -14.60 -7.69
C HIS A 299 -0.30 -15.93 -7.80
N GLU A 300 -1.03 -17.02 -7.61
CA GLU A 300 -0.54 -18.39 -7.71
C GLU A 300 -0.15 -18.74 -9.16
N VAL A 301 -0.79 -18.13 -10.17
CA VAL A 301 -0.36 -18.24 -11.59
C VAL A 301 1.08 -17.76 -11.74
N GLY A 302 1.45 -16.61 -11.17
CA GLY A 302 2.81 -16.09 -11.24
C GLY A 302 3.83 -17.04 -10.61
N LYS A 303 3.52 -17.59 -9.43
CA LYS A 303 4.35 -18.58 -8.75
C LYS A 303 4.48 -19.87 -9.54
N ALA A 304 3.36 -20.35 -10.11
CA ALA A 304 3.34 -21.57 -10.92
C ALA A 304 4.20 -21.43 -12.19
N LEU A 305 4.12 -20.29 -12.89
CA LEU A 305 4.94 -20.01 -14.07
C LEU A 305 6.43 -19.88 -13.76
N PHE A 306 6.77 -19.38 -12.58
CA PHE A 306 8.16 -19.24 -12.12
C PHE A 306 8.75 -20.54 -11.54
N GLY A 307 7.93 -21.60 -11.39
CA GLY A 307 8.38 -22.86 -10.77
C GLY A 307 8.48 -22.81 -9.25
N ALA A 308 7.79 -21.86 -8.61
CA ALA A 308 7.75 -21.71 -7.15
C ALA A 308 6.64 -22.56 -6.47
N SER A 309 5.69 -23.10 -7.22
CA SER A 309 4.61 -23.96 -6.72
C SER A 309 5.01 -25.44 -6.83
N TYR A 310 5.29 -26.08 -5.69
CA TYR A 310 5.82 -27.44 -5.65
C TYR A 310 4.80 -28.53 -6.02
N ASP A 311 3.51 -28.29 -5.82
CA ASP A 311 2.39 -29.19 -6.09
C ASP A 311 1.65 -28.88 -7.40
N ARG A 312 2.24 -28.02 -8.24
CA ARG A 312 1.73 -27.68 -9.57
C ARG A 312 1.64 -28.91 -10.47
N GLN A 313 0.49 -29.10 -11.10
CA GLN A 313 0.28 -29.99 -12.24
C GLN A 313 0.30 -29.19 -13.54
N GLY A 314 0.38 -29.87 -14.69
CA GLY A 314 0.57 -29.25 -15.98
C GLY A 314 2.05 -28.94 -16.27
N SER A 315 2.30 -28.21 -17.37
CA SER A 315 3.67 -27.90 -17.80
C SER A 315 3.89 -26.42 -18.04
N VAL A 316 5.14 -25.98 -17.79
CA VAL A 316 5.63 -24.66 -18.21
C VAL A 316 6.87 -24.88 -19.05
N THR A 317 6.85 -24.37 -20.30
CA THR A 317 7.93 -24.57 -21.28
C THR A 317 8.34 -23.25 -21.91
N LEU A 318 9.64 -23.11 -22.18
CA LEU A 318 10.20 -22.00 -22.96
C LEU A 318 10.20 -22.31 -24.46
N ALA A 319 10.48 -21.28 -25.28
CA ALA A 319 10.54 -21.39 -26.73
C ALA A 319 11.50 -22.50 -27.24
N ASP A 320 12.58 -22.77 -26.53
CA ASP A 320 13.56 -23.81 -26.83
C ASP A 320 13.15 -25.23 -26.38
N GLY A 321 11.97 -25.37 -25.77
CA GLY A 321 11.44 -26.61 -25.20
C GLY A 321 11.92 -26.91 -23.78
N THR A 322 12.66 -26.02 -23.14
CA THR A 322 13.09 -26.18 -21.75
C THR A 322 11.90 -26.17 -20.81
N ALA A 323 11.76 -27.22 -20.00
CA ALA A 323 10.70 -27.26 -18.97
C ALA A 323 11.12 -26.48 -17.71
N VAL A 324 10.27 -25.57 -17.26
CA VAL A 324 10.48 -24.77 -16.02
C VAL A 324 9.81 -25.49 -14.86
N ASN A 325 10.57 -26.31 -14.13
CA ASN A 325 10.05 -27.11 -13.01
C ASN A 325 10.41 -26.57 -11.64
N ASP A 326 11.35 -25.63 -11.55
CA ASP A 326 11.85 -25.05 -10.31
C ASP A 326 12.40 -23.63 -10.54
N ILE A 327 12.54 -22.90 -9.44
CA ILE A 327 13.03 -21.51 -9.41
C ILE A 327 14.44 -21.38 -10.05
N LYS A 328 15.33 -22.36 -9.79
CA LYS A 328 16.70 -22.31 -10.31
C LYS A 328 16.68 -22.37 -11.84
N THR A 329 15.94 -23.29 -12.42
CA THR A 329 15.77 -23.40 -13.88
C THR A 329 15.19 -22.11 -14.45
N ALA A 330 14.19 -21.50 -13.80
CA ALA A 330 13.62 -20.21 -14.23
C ALA A 330 14.68 -19.10 -14.29
N ILE A 331 15.46 -18.93 -13.23
CA ILE A 331 16.52 -17.89 -13.14
C ILE A 331 17.63 -18.16 -14.18
N ASP A 332 18.08 -19.40 -14.31
CA ASP A 332 19.14 -19.78 -15.24
C ASP A 332 18.72 -19.55 -16.71
N HIS A 333 17.42 -19.58 -17.01
CA HIS A 333 16.83 -19.30 -18.32
C HIS A 333 16.16 -17.92 -18.41
N SER A 334 16.66 -16.95 -17.66
CA SER A 334 16.30 -15.52 -17.78
C SER A 334 14.85 -15.19 -17.46
N ILE A 335 14.18 -15.96 -16.59
CA ILE A 335 12.89 -15.61 -16.02
C ILE A 335 13.10 -14.93 -14.67
N ALA A 336 12.41 -13.81 -14.45
CA ALA A 336 12.38 -13.06 -13.19
C ALA A 336 10.99 -13.12 -12.56
N TYR A 337 10.93 -13.08 -11.22
CA TYR A 337 9.69 -12.97 -10.47
C TYR A 337 9.82 -11.98 -9.31
N ALA A 338 8.99 -10.94 -9.34
CA ALA A 338 8.83 -9.99 -8.24
C ALA A 338 7.51 -10.26 -7.55
N SER A 339 7.54 -10.81 -6.33
CA SER A 339 6.35 -11.21 -5.58
C SER A 339 5.58 -10.03 -5.00
N LYS A 340 4.25 -10.19 -4.84
CA LYS A 340 3.34 -9.32 -4.10
C LYS A 340 3.81 -9.11 -2.65
N ASP A 341 4.27 -10.16 -1.98
CA ASP A 341 4.85 -10.08 -0.63
C ASP A 341 6.36 -9.88 -0.72
N ARG A 342 6.75 -8.63 -1.06
CA ARG A 342 8.17 -8.29 -1.22
C ARG A 342 9.01 -8.53 0.02
N ASP A 343 8.45 -8.27 1.21
CA ASP A 343 9.21 -8.29 2.47
C ASP A 343 9.50 -9.72 2.93
N ASN A 344 8.61 -10.68 2.69
CA ASN A 344 8.79 -12.07 3.08
C ASN A 344 9.29 -12.98 1.95
N GLU A 345 8.93 -12.69 0.69
CA GLU A 345 9.23 -13.58 -0.45
C GLU A 345 10.33 -13.04 -1.37
N SER A 346 10.43 -11.71 -1.53
CA SER A 346 11.39 -11.13 -2.49
C SER A 346 12.67 -10.62 -1.84
N LEU A 347 12.66 -10.17 -0.59
CA LEU A 347 13.78 -9.47 0.04
C LEU A 347 14.35 -10.22 1.24
N VAL A 348 15.65 -10.15 1.39
CA VAL A 348 16.35 -10.52 2.63
C VAL A 348 16.45 -9.24 3.47
N ILE A 349 15.45 -8.99 4.33
CA ILE A 349 15.26 -7.72 5.06
C ILE A 349 16.43 -7.37 5.98
N ASN A 350 17.11 -8.38 6.54
CA ASN A 350 18.24 -8.21 7.46
C ASN A 350 19.59 -8.10 6.74
N ASP A 351 19.62 -8.12 5.41
CA ASP A 351 20.81 -7.95 4.61
C ASP A 351 20.86 -6.56 3.95
N THR A 352 22.00 -6.27 3.31
CA THR A 352 22.24 -4.97 2.65
C THR A 352 21.49 -4.86 1.32
N ILE A 353 21.38 -3.63 0.83
CA ILE A 353 20.86 -3.34 -0.53
C ILE A 353 21.72 -4.04 -1.57
N GLN A 354 23.07 -4.03 -1.38
CA GLN A 354 24.03 -4.68 -2.27
C GLN A 354 23.71 -6.18 -2.38
N ASP A 355 23.61 -6.89 -1.25
CA ASP A 355 23.37 -8.33 -1.25
C ASP A 355 22.06 -8.66 -1.93
N ASN A 356 21.03 -7.87 -1.65
CA ASN A 356 19.71 -8.03 -2.27
C ASN A 356 19.71 -7.82 -3.79
N ILE A 357 20.42 -6.83 -4.32
CA ILE A 357 20.50 -6.57 -5.76
C ILE A 357 21.35 -7.63 -6.47
N CYS A 358 22.48 -8.05 -5.86
CA CYS A 358 23.43 -8.97 -6.48
C CYS A 358 22.95 -10.43 -6.50
N LEU A 359 22.04 -10.82 -5.60
CA LEU A 359 21.68 -12.22 -5.31
C LEU A 359 21.45 -13.11 -6.54
N PRO A 360 20.60 -12.80 -7.53
CA PRO A 360 20.39 -13.65 -8.71
C PRO A 360 21.51 -13.52 -9.75
N SER A 361 22.40 -12.54 -9.62
CA SER A 361 23.45 -12.21 -10.60
C SER A 361 24.85 -12.57 -10.13
N LEU A 362 25.02 -13.28 -9.00
CA LEU A 362 26.33 -13.60 -8.44
C LEU A 362 27.23 -14.35 -9.43
N GLU A 363 26.64 -15.27 -10.22
CA GLU A 363 27.39 -15.99 -11.26
C GLU A 363 27.86 -15.06 -12.39
N ASP A 364 27.05 -14.06 -12.75
CA ASP A 364 27.34 -13.11 -13.83
C ASP A 364 28.38 -12.06 -13.39
N ILE A 365 28.43 -11.75 -12.08
CA ILE A 365 29.37 -10.78 -11.49
C ILE A 365 30.76 -11.38 -11.31
N LYS A 366 30.89 -12.71 -11.17
CA LYS A 366 32.18 -13.39 -10.96
C LYS A 366 33.21 -13.11 -12.07
N ARG A 367 34.42 -12.88 -11.67
CA ARG A 367 35.57 -12.86 -12.58
C ARG A 367 36.46 -14.05 -12.30
N LYS A 368 36.77 -14.88 -13.33
CA LYS A 368 37.58 -16.08 -13.18
C LYS A 368 37.15 -16.98 -12.01
N LYS A 369 35.85 -17.16 -11.82
CA LYS A 369 35.20 -17.93 -10.74
C LYS A 369 35.37 -17.35 -9.32
N ILE A 370 35.84 -16.10 -9.20
CA ILE A 370 35.99 -15.41 -7.91
C ILE A 370 35.03 -14.22 -7.89
N LEU A 371 34.31 -14.06 -6.81
CA LEU A 371 33.46 -12.91 -6.52
C LEU A 371 34.31 -11.85 -5.81
N HIS A 372 34.31 -10.63 -6.32
CA HIS A 372 35.06 -9.52 -5.73
C HIS A 372 34.11 -8.47 -5.19
N ALA A 373 34.22 -8.08 -3.94
CA ALA A 373 33.39 -7.09 -3.27
C ALA A 373 33.29 -5.75 -4.03
N LYS A 374 34.34 -5.35 -4.75
CA LYS A 374 34.34 -4.16 -5.60
C LYS A 374 33.36 -4.28 -6.79
N ASP A 375 33.29 -5.48 -7.38
CA ASP A 375 32.43 -5.72 -8.55
C ASP A 375 30.95 -5.82 -8.12
N GLU A 376 30.68 -6.45 -6.98
CA GLU A 376 29.34 -6.47 -6.37
C GLU A 376 28.87 -5.06 -6.03
N LYS A 377 29.72 -4.26 -5.37
CA LYS A 377 29.40 -2.88 -5.03
C LYS A 377 29.07 -2.06 -6.29
N ALA A 378 29.94 -2.13 -7.31
CA ALA A 378 29.74 -1.40 -8.55
C ALA A 378 28.46 -1.82 -9.29
N PHE A 379 28.13 -3.12 -9.26
CA PHE A 379 26.90 -3.67 -9.81
C PHE A 379 25.68 -3.11 -9.08
N ALA A 380 25.65 -3.21 -7.76
CA ALA A 380 24.56 -2.73 -6.95
C ALA A 380 24.34 -1.20 -7.08
N GLU A 381 25.41 -0.41 -7.03
CA GLU A 381 25.35 1.05 -7.21
C GLU A 381 24.77 1.43 -8.58
N LYS A 382 25.18 0.72 -9.66
CA LYS A 382 24.67 0.96 -11.01
C LYS A 382 23.15 0.80 -11.07
N TYR A 383 22.62 -0.32 -10.59
CA TYR A 383 21.20 -0.63 -10.75
C TYR A 383 20.32 0.06 -9.72
N ALA A 384 20.81 0.31 -8.50
CA ALA A 384 20.13 1.17 -7.53
C ALA A 384 19.97 2.60 -8.05
N LYS A 385 21.02 3.14 -8.72
CA LYS A 385 20.98 4.46 -9.36
C LYS A 385 20.01 4.49 -10.54
N GLN A 386 20.00 3.43 -11.38
CA GLN A 386 19.07 3.33 -12.51
C GLN A 386 17.61 3.39 -12.05
N MET A 387 17.29 2.81 -10.89
CA MET A 387 15.97 2.86 -10.27
C MET A 387 15.75 4.11 -9.41
N SER A 388 16.70 5.04 -9.35
CA SER A 388 16.61 6.22 -8.49
C SER A 388 16.25 5.88 -7.05
N THR A 389 16.85 4.81 -6.51
CA THR A 389 16.62 4.35 -5.14
C THR A 389 17.20 5.37 -4.16
N LYS A 390 16.37 5.90 -3.26
CA LYS A 390 16.83 6.79 -2.18
C LYS A 390 17.47 5.93 -1.07
N MET A 391 18.78 6.08 -0.87
CA MET A 391 19.59 5.33 0.10
C MET A 391 20.81 6.14 0.51
N GLU A 392 21.37 5.86 1.68
CA GLU A 392 22.66 6.42 2.12
C GLU A 392 23.86 5.77 1.41
N GLY A 393 23.70 4.54 0.98
CA GLY A 393 24.67 3.75 0.22
C GLY A 393 24.24 2.29 0.13
N VAL A 394 24.88 1.51 -0.75
CA VAL A 394 24.49 0.11 -1.01
C VAL A 394 24.72 -0.85 0.18
N HIS A 395 25.48 -0.41 1.20
CA HIS A 395 25.70 -1.18 2.44
C HIS A 395 24.61 -0.93 3.50
N GLN A 396 23.65 -0.02 3.24
CA GLN A 396 22.48 0.18 4.10
C GLN A 396 21.62 -1.07 4.13
N PHE A 397 21.07 -1.41 5.32
CA PHE A 397 20.17 -2.55 5.46
C PHE A 397 18.81 -2.27 4.83
N MET A 398 18.20 -3.30 4.27
CA MET A 398 16.87 -3.22 3.65
C MET A 398 15.79 -2.77 4.63
N SER A 399 15.90 -3.15 5.91
CA SER A 399 14.96 -2.78 6.97
C SER A 399 14.81 -1.26 7.15
N ALA A 400 15.84 -0.47 6.80
CA ALA A 400 15.84 0.98 6.92
C ALA A 400 15.19 1.72 5.73
N LEU A 401 14.78 0.99 4.68
CA LEU A 401 14.17 1.59 3.49
C LEU A 401 12.65 1.69 3.62
N SER A 402 12.08 2.77 3.03
CA SER A 402 10.63 2.88 2.80
C SER A 402 10.15 1.80 1.81
N GLY A 403 8.84 1.48 1.85
CA GLY A 403 8.23 0.48 0.97
C GLY A 403 8.50 0.73 -0.52
N GLY A 404 8.38 1.98 -0.99
CA GLY A 404 8.69 2.34 -2.38
C GLY A 404 10.16 2.12 -2.75
N ASN A 405 11.11 2.42 -1.84
CA ASN A 405 12.53 2.16 -2.10
C ASN A 405 12.86 0.66 -2.05
N LYS A 406 12.22 -0.12 -1.17
CA LYS A 406 12.31 -1.58 -1.18
C LYS A 406 11.87 -2.18 -2.52
N GLN A 407 10.75 -1.70 -3.08
CA GLN A 407 10.27 -2.12 -4.40
C GLN A 407 11.28 -1.79 -5.51
N LYS A 408 11.88 -0.60 -5.47
CA LYS A 408 12.93 -0.22 -6.41
C LYS A 408 14.15 -1.15 -6.34
N VAL A 409 14.51 -1.65 -5.16
CA VAL A 409 15.57 -2.66 -5.00
C VAL A 409 15.19 -4.01 -5.62
N VAL A 410 13.94 -4.48 -5.42
CA VAL A 410 13.44 -5.70 -6.08
C VAL A 410 13.53 -5.58 -7.60
N LEU A 411 13.11 -4.44 -8.16
CA LEU A 411 13.18 -4.21 -9.60
C LEU A 411 14.64 -4.06 -10.09
N ALA A 412 15.50 -3.35 -9.33
CA ALA A 412 16.92 -3.20 -9.63
C ALA A 412 17.65 -4.56 -9.73
N ARG A 413 17.29 -5.51 -8.86
CA ARG A 413 17.78 -6.89 -8.89
C ARG A 413 17.53 -7.55 -10.25
N TRP A 414 16.30 -7.51 -10.74
CA TRP A 414 15.90 -8.21 -11.94
C TRP A 414 16.32 -7.49 -13.24
N ILE A 415 16.39 -6.15 -13.19
CA ILE A 415 17.04 -5.37 -14.27
C ILE A 415 18.52 -5.71 -14.35
N GLY A 416 19.18 -5.85 -13.20
CA GLY A 416 20.59 -6.25 -13.11
C GLY A 416 20.83 -7.63 -13.69
N LYS A 417 19.94 -8.58 -13.43
CA LYS A 417 19.98 -9.93 -14.01
C LYS A 417 19.73 -9.92 -15.53
N ASN A 418 19.16 -8.83 -16.06
CA ASN A 418 18.84 -8.67 -17.48
C ASN A 418 17.89 -9.76 -18.01
N SER A 419 16.93 -10.19 -17.20
CA SER A 419 15.97 -11.24 -17.54
C SER A 419 15.17 -10.90 -18.82
N ASP A 420 14.82 -11.93 -19.61
CA ASP A 420 14.06 -11.77 -20.84
C ASP A 420 12.55 -11.85 -20.62
N ILE A 421 12.15 -12.61 -19.60
CA ILE A 421 10.77 -12.76 -19.15
C ILE A 421 10.70 -12.27 -17.72
N ILE A 422 9.74 -11.38 -17.43
CA ILE A 422 9.61 -10.76 -16.10
C ILE A 422 8.17 -10.88 -15.63
N ILE A 423 7.98 -11.59 -14.53
CA ILE A 423 6.69 -11.72 -13.86
C ILE A 423 6.67 -10.71 -12.71
N LEU A 424 5.76 -9.74 -12.78
CA LEU A 424 5.58 -8.68 -11.81
C LEU A 424 4.24 -8.88 -11.10
N ASP A 425 4.29 -9.32 -9.87
CA ASP A 425 3.10 -9.55 -9.05
C ASP A 425 2.86 -8.35 -8.15
N SER A 426 1.81 -7.60 -8.45
CA SER A 426 1.41 -6.36 -7.77
C SER A 426 2.58 -5.35 -7.62
N PRO A 427 3.28 -5.00 -8.74
CA PRO A 427 4.54 -4.26 -8.69
C PRO A 427 4.40 -2.85 -8.09
N THR A 428 3.20 -2.33 -8.04
CA THR A 428 2.87 -0.95 -7.65
C THR A 428 2.13 -0.86 -6.33
N ARG A 429 1.90 -2.01 -5.66
CA ARG A 429 1.17 -2.06 -4.40
C ARG A 429 1.89 -1.32 -3.27
N GLY A 430 1.15 -0.37 -2.64
CA GLY A 430 1.66 0.38 -1.49
C GLY A 430 2.83 1.30 -1.82
N ILE A 431 2.88 1.82 -3.05
CA ILE A 431 3.86 2.82 -3.48
C ILE A 431 3.17 4.06 -4.04
N ASP A 432 3.88 5.18 -4.03
CA ASP A 432 3.35 6.47 -4.47
C ASP A 432 3.16 6.57 -5.99
N VAL A 433 2.30 7.52 -6.41
CA VAL A 433 1.89 7.71 -7.82
C VAL A 433 3.11 7.98 -8.73
N LYS A 434 4.11 8.70 -8.23
CA LYS A 434 5.32 9.00 -9.00
C LYS A 434 6.16 7.75 -9.27
N VAL A 435 6.35 6.90 -8.25
CA VAL A 435 7.08 5.64 -8.40
C VAL A 435 6.28 4.67 -9.27
N LYS A 436 4.94 4.66 -9.19
CA LYS A 436 4.09 3.90 -10.13
C LYS A 436 4.38 4.32 -11.58
N ALA A 437 4.40 5.64 -11.86
CA ALA A 437 4.72 6.14 -13.19
C ALA A 437 6.11 5.71 -13.68
N ASP A 438 7.14 5.77 -12.80
CA ASP A 438 8.49 5.32 -13.13
C ASP A 438 8.51 3.82 -13.50
N ILE A 439 7.73 2.99 -12.78
CA ILE A 439 7.60 1.55 -13.05
C ILE A 439 6.90 1.29 -14.39
N TYR A 440 5.83 2.00 -14.71
CA TYR A 440 5.13 1.83 -15.99
C TYR A 440 6.00 2.24 -17.17
N GLN A 441 6.74 3.35 -17.07
CA GLN A 441 7.70 3.76 -18.09
C GLN A 441 8.82 2.74 -18.25
N MET A 442 9.30 2.16 -17.15
CA MET A 442 10.28 1.08 -17.18
C MET A 442 9.72 -0.16 -17.90
N MET A 443 8.51 -0.59 -17.58
CA MET A 443 7.85 -1.74 -18.24
C MET A 443 7.71 -1.52 -19.75
N ASP A 444 7.23 -0.34 -20.18
CA ASP A 444 7.10 -0.01 -21.60
C ASP A 444 8.47 0.05 -22.29
N HIS A 445 9.50 0.61 -21.64
CA HIS A 445 10.86 0.59 -22.16
C HIS A 445 11.42 -0.84 -22.31
N MET A 446 11.18 -1.71 -21.32
CA MET A 446 11.61 -3.11 -21.37
C MET A 446 10.93 -3.86 -22.52
N ARG A 447 9.61 -3.71 -22.66
CA ARG A 447 8.82 -4.27 -23.75
C ARG A 447 9.36 -3.85 -25.12
N LYS A 448 9.57 -2.54 -25.32
CA LYS A 448 10.14 -1.98 -26.56
C LYS A 448 11.54 -2.53 -26.88
N ASN A 449 12.27 -2.97 -25.86
CA ASN A 449 13.56 -3.65 -26.03
C ASN A 449 13.44 -5.18 -26.15
N GLY A 450 12.24 -5.69 -26.42
CA GLY A 450 12.00 -7.10 -26.69
C GLY A 450 11.89 -8.00 -25.45
N LYS A 451 11.80 -7.42 -24.25
CA LYS A 451 11.50 -8.17 -23.01
C LYS A 451 10.01 -8.44 -22.95
N SER A 452 9.61 -9.58 -22.39
CA SER A 452 8.22 -9.99 -22.24
C SER A 452 7.82 -9.93 -20.77
N ILE A 453 6.61 -9.44 -20.47
CA ILE A 453 6.18 -9.15 -19.11
C ILE A 453 4.84 -9.81 -18.83
N ILE A 454 4.71 -10.46 -17.68
CA ILE A 454 3.44 -10.83 -17.09
C ILE A 454 3.22 -9.91 -15.89
N MET A 455 2.19 -9.06 -15.96
CA MET A 455 1.82 -8.15 -14.90
C MET A 455 0.55 -8.67 -14.21
N ILE A 456 0.64 -8.98 -12.94
CA ILE A 456 -0.49 -9.38 -12.11
C ILE A 456 -0.91 -8.17 -11.28
N SER A 457 -2.19 -7.78 -11.34
CA SER A 457 -2.67 -6.60 -10.60
C SER A 457 -4.13 -6.72 -10.20
N GLU A 458 -4.45 -6.25 -8.99
CA GLU A 458 -5.81 -6.03 -8.51
C GLU A 458 -6.39 -4.70 -9.03
N GLU A 459 -5.53 -3.78 -9.53
CA GLU A 459 -5.95 -2.47 -10.03
C GLU A 459 -6.29 -2.57 -11.53
N ILE A 460 -7.59 -2.51 -11.86
CA ILE A 460 -8.09 -2.62 -13.24
C ILE A 460 -7.49 -1.55 -14.16
N SER A 461 -7.31 -0.33 -13.63
CA SER A 461 -6.72 0.79 -14.37
C SER A 461 -5.27 0.51 -14.83
N GLU A 462 -4.50 -0.26 -14.05
CA GLU A 462 -3.15 -0.68 -14.44
C GLU A 462 -3.20 -1.69 -15.59
N LEU A 463 -4.11 -2.66 -15.50
CA LEU A 463 -4.30 -3.66 -16.54
C LEU A 463 -4.69 -3.01 -17.88
N LEU A 464 -5.71 -2.15 -17.85
CA LEU A 464 -6.17 -1.39 -19.02
C LEU A 464 -5.07 -0.47 -19.58
N GLY A 465 -4.31 0.16 -18.65
CA GLY A 465 -3.28 1.12 -19.00
C GLY A 465 -2.01 0.52 -19.60
N MET A 466 -1.63 -0.69 -19.21
CA MET A 466 -0.31 -1.24 -19.52
C MET A 466 -0.32 -2.51 -20.38
N ALA A 467 -1.32 -3.39 -20.22
CA ALA A 467 -1.31 -4.71 -20.85
C ALA A 467 -1.68 -4.65 -22.35
N ASP A 468 -1.05 -5.49 -23.17
CA ASP A 468 -1.44 -5.73 -24.57
C ASP A 468 -2.64 -6.68 -24.63
N ARG A 469 -2.71 -7.60 -23.68
CA ARG A 469 -3.77 -8.58 -23.50
C ARG A 469 -4.03 -8.79 -22.02
N ILE A 470 -5.30 -8.88 -21.62
CA ILE A 470 -5.72 -9.02 -20.22
C ILE A 470 -6.46 -10.35 -20.06
N ILE A 471 -5.98 -11.17 -19.14
CA ILE A 471 -6.62 -12.40 -18.70
C ILE A 471 -7.31 -12.12 -17.36
N VAL A 472 -8.61 -12.41 -17.28
CA VAL A 472 -9.39 -12.25 -16.05
C VAL A 472 -9.55 -13.61 -15.39
N MET A 473 -9.23 -13.65 -14.09
CA MET A 473 -9.38 -14.83 -13.24
C MET A 473 -10.60 -14.70 -12.33
N LYS A 474 -11.30 -15.82 -12.15
CA LYS A 474 -12.40 -15.99 -11.19
C LYS A 474 -12.39 -17.41 -10.64
N ASP A 475 -12.44 -17.57 -9.33
CA ASP A 475 -12.54 -18.86 -8.63
C ASP A 475 -11.51 -19.90 -9.14
N GLY A 476 -10.25 -19.50 -9.28
CA GLY A 476 -9.14 -20.36 -9.73
C GLY A 476 -9.10 -20.63 -11.24
N ARG A 477 -10.00 -20.07 -12.03
CA ARG A 477 -10.13 -20.33 -13.49
C ARG A 477 -10.04 -19.05 -14.30
N GLN A 478 -9.64 -19.18 -15.56
CA GLN A 478 -9.75 -18.09 -16.53
C GLN A 478 -11.23 -17.88 -16.88
N SER A 479 -11.75 -16.67 -16.63
CA SER A 479 -13.14 -16.30 -16.88
C SER A 479 -13.32 -15.44 -18.14
N GLY A 480 -12.24 -14.83 -18.62
CA GLY A 480 -12.25 -14.00 -19.83
C GLY A 480 -10.86 -13.61 -20.28
N GLU A 481 -10.77 -13.20 -21.56
CA GLU A 481 -9.56 -12.66 -22.15
C GLU A 481 -9.94 -11.48 -23.04
N PHE A 482 -9.18 -10.38 -22.94
CA PHE A 482 -9.43 -9.14 -23.65
C PHE A 482 -8.15 -8.63 -24.30
N LYS A 483 -8.26 -8.19 -25.55
CA LYS A 483 -7.18 -7.50 -26.24
C LYS A 483 -7.25 -6.01 -25.94
N ARG A 484 -6.09 -5.35 -25.79
CA ARG A 484 -5.99 -3.90 -25.59
C ARG A 484 -6.74 -3.16 -26.71
N SER A 485 -7.61 -2.23 -26.32
CA SER A 485 -8.25 -1.29 -27.24
C SER A 485 -8.65 -0.02 -26.49
N ALA A 486 -8.85 1.08 -27.23
CA ALA A 486 -9.31 2.35 -26.65
C ALA A 486 -10.77 2.28 -26.13
N ASP A 487 -11.56 1.31 -26.61
CA ASP A 487 -12.96 1.13 -26.23
C ASP A 487 -13.17 0.18 -25.05
N LEU A 488 -12.10 -0.55 -24.62
CA LEU A 488 -12.16 -1.51 -23.51
C LEU A 488 -12.32 -0.74 -22.18
N LYS A 489 -13.38 -1.08 -21.45
CA LYS A 489 -13.72 -0.40 -20.19
C LYS A 489 -13.51 -1.32 -18.99
N ASP A 490 -13.35 -0.70 -17.83
CA ASP A 490 -13.31 -1.37 -16.53
C ASP A 490 -14.53 -2.25 -16.26
N THR A 491 -15.73 -1.80 -16.69
CA THR A 491 -16.98 -2.58 -16.58
C THR A 491 -16.94 -3.90 -17.33
N ASP A 492 -16.19 -3.99 -18.44
CA ASP A 492 -16.06 -5.21 -19.23
C ASP A 492 -15.26 -6.28 -18.49
N LEU A 493 -14.21 -5.85 -17.78
CA LEU A 493 -13.38 -6.72 -16.94
C LEU A 493 -14.15 -7.13 -15.67
N ILE A 494 -14.79 -6.17 -14.98
CA ILE A 494 -15.57 -6.41 -13.75
C ILE A 494 -16.65 -7.47 -14.01
N ALA A 495 -17.37 -7.39 -15.14
CA ALA A 495 -18.39 -8.37 -15.51
C ALA A 495 -17.87 -9.82 -15.63
N LYS A 496 -16.55 -10.01 -15.73
CA LYS A 496 -15.90 -11.33 -15.76
C LYS A 496 -15.24 -11.70 -14.42
N MET A 497 -15.05 -10.72 -13.53
CA MET A 497 -14.51 -10.95 -12.19
C MET A 497 -15.59 -11.37 -11.19
N VAL A 498 -16.82 -10.87 -11.37
CA VAL A 498 -18.02 -11.15 -10.57
C VAL A 498 -18.85 -12.23 -11.23
#